data_981acf0fd9d0401b932924252cc6fcdb
#
_entry.id   981acf0fd9d0401b932924252cc6fcdb
#
_cell.length_a   1.000
_cell.length_b   1.000
_cell.length_c   1.000
_cell.angle_alpha   90.00
_cell.angle_beta   90.00
_cell.angle_gamma   90.00
#
_symmetry.space_group_name_H-M   'P 1'
#
loop_
_entity.id
_entity.type
_entity.pdbx_description
1 polymer ?
#
loop_
_entity_poly.entity_id
_entity_poly.type
_entity_poly.pdbx_seq_one_letter_code
_entity_poly.pdbx_strand_id
1 'polypeptide(L)'
;PPRSTPLYSSAASDVYKRQIQYIVALLAMCTVFFATEAIPMPAVALMIGLIQLFFGITQPDKIVATYAHDAVWFIAGSLAIGATLVKYGLDKRIGMLVINLAGSKIRMIVLAILLGTAIPSAFINEASIAPMYVPIAIAHYTLTNKTTPAPRLGKLLMMSIAIGCMAGAPMSPTGGARNAIMIGFLSNIGINVSFTQWLSMGVFYTVVLSVVMAIVLPFIFKPEVNDLSDAVDTLKKDLEKYGKMTGKQWLVTGIMGLAIFMWITDKSITQSILGFPLGLGGVAIAICVLYMLLGLTSWKDYEQNVSWGVIILYAGAVSYTHLRAHETLRYLV
;
A
#
# COMPACT_ATOMS: atom_id res chain seq x y z
N PRO A 1 -16.26 -51.93 27.45
CA PRO A 1 -15.46 -50.81 27.02
C PRO A 1 -15.65 -49.63 27.96
N PRO A 2 -14.55 -49.09 28.58
CA PRO A 2 -14.72 -48.02 29.54
C PRO A 2 -14.96 -46.69 28.85
N ARG A 3 -16.05 -46.03 29.24
CA ARG A 3 -16.32 -44.63 28.92
C ARG A 3 -15.34 -43.71 29.68
N SER A 4 -14.28 -43.27 29.02
CA SER A 4 -13.31 -42.31 29.58
C SER A 4 -13.35 -41.04 28.76
N THR A 5 -14.39 -40.20 28.91
CA THR A 5 -14.47 -38.97 28.08
C THR A 5 -15.00 -37.68 28.72
N PRO A 6 -15.07 -37.48 30.06
CA PRO A 6 -15.40 -36.14 30.58
C PRO A 6 -14.18 -35.29 30.96
N LEU A 7 -13.05 -35.88 31.39
CA LEU A 7 -11.91 -35.13 31.90
C LEU A 7 -11.06 -34.45 30.79
N TYR A 8 -10.96 -35.05 29.61
CA TYR A 8 -10.23 -34.45 28.47
C TYR A 8 -10.96 -33.23 27.86
N SER A 9 -12.29 -33.22 27.93
CA SER A 9 -13.11 -32.13 27.44
C SER A 9 -13.03 -30.87 28.30
N SER A 10 -12.99 -31.01 29.62
CA SER A 10 -12.91 -29.85 30.53
C SER A 10 -11.51 -29.21 30.55
N ALA A 11 -10.44 -30.01 30.56
CA ALA A 11 -9.07 -29.50 30.52
C ALA A 11 -8.78 -28.78 29.17
N ALA A 12 -9.26 -29.32 28.04
CA ALA A 12 -9.15 -28.67 26.74
C ALA A 12 -9.93 -27.34 26.70
N SER A 13 -11.12 -27.29 27.32
CA SER A 13 -11.93 -26.07 27.44
C SER A 13 -11.25 -25.00 28.28
N ASP A 14 -10.56 -25.36 29.37
CA ASP A 14 -9.88 -24.41 30.26
C ASP A 14 -8.59 -23.87 29.62
N VAL A 15 -7.84 -24.69 28.91
CA VAL A 15 -6.66 -24.24 28.12
C VAL A 15 -7.11 -23.26 27.03
N TYR A 16 -8.19 -23.56 26.32
CA TYR A 16 -8.75 -22.70 25.28
C TYR A 16 -9.24 -21.35 25.85
N LYS A 17 -9.91 -21.33 26.98
CA LYS A 17 -10.35 -20.09 27.64
C LYS A 17 -9.16 -19.21 28.03
N ARG A 18 -8.07 -19.80 28.55
CA ARG A 18 -6.83 -19.08 28.88
C ARG A 18 -6.16 -18.50 27.64
N GLN A 19 -6.09 -19.24 26.56
CA GLN A 19 -5.54 -18.73 25.28
C GLN A 19 -6.32 -17.54 24.76
N ILE A 20 -7.66 -17.57 24.77
CA ILE A 20 -8.50 -16.43 24.41
C ILE A 20 -8.21 -15.23 25.31
N GLN A 21 -8.08 -15.42 26.62
CA GLN A 21 -7.75 -14.34 27.54
C GLN A 21 -6.41 -13.68 27.21
N TYR A 22 -5.37 -14.48 26.91
CA TYR A 22 -4.06 -13.95 26.48
C TYR A 22 -4.15 -13.19 25.15
N ILE A 23 -4.91 -13.69 24.18
CA ILE A 23 -5.10 -13.01 22.88
C ILE A 23 -5.83 -11.67 23.06
N VAL A 24 -6.87 -11.63 23.90
CA VAL A 24 -7.61 -10.38 24.19
C VAL A 24 -6.73 -9.38 24.95
N ALA A 25 -5.96 -9.85 25.93
CA ALA A 25 -5.02 -9.01 26.68
C ALA A 25 -3.92 -8.46 25.76
N LEU A 26 -3.38 -9.29 24.85
CA LEU A 26 -2.39 -8.88 23.85
C LEU A 26 -2.97 -7.82 22.91
N LEU A 27 -4.21 -8.00 22.45
CA LEU A 27 -4.91 -7.03 21.62
C LEU A 27 -5.10 -5.68 22.33
N ALA A 28 -5.57 -5.72 23.57
CA ALA A 28 -5.75 -4.52 24.38
C ALA A 28 -4.43 -3.78 24.60
N MET A 29 -3.36 -4.51 24.94
CA MET A 29 -2.02 -3.97 25.09
C MET A 29 -1.52 -3.32 23.78
N CYS A 30 -1.63 -4.01 22.65
CA CYS A 30 -1.23 -3.47 21.35
C CYS A 30 -2.02 -2.21 21.00
N THR A 31 -3.34 -2.20 21.26
CA THR A 31 -4.18 -1.03 21.03
C THR A 31 -3.71 0.19 21.85
N VAL A 32 -3.38 -0.01 23.12
CA VAL A 32 -2.86 1.07 23.97
C VAL A 32 -1.51 1.56 23.45
N PHE A 33 -0.56 0.68 23.12
CA PHE A 33 0.75 1.10 22.65
C PHE A 33 0.70 1.78 21.27
N PHE A 34 -0.17 1.33 20.37
CA PHE A 34 -0.37 2.00 19.08
C PHE A 34 -1.07 3.35 19.22
N ALA A 35 -2.02 3.48 20.15
CA ALA A 35 -2.73 4.73 20.37
C ALA A 35 -1.89 5.79 21.12
N THR A 36 -1.03 5.34 22.05
CA THR A 36 -0.18 6.21 22.87
C THR A 36 1.20 6.48 22.26
N GLU A 37 1.61 5.67 21.27
CA GLU A 37 2.97 5.68 20.70
C GLU A 37 4.07 5.63 21.76
N ALA A 38 3.79 5.01 22.93
CA ALA A 38 4.72 4.93 24.06
C ALA A 38 6.02 4.22 23.73
N ILE A 39 5.99 3.30 22.76
CA ILE A 39 7.16 2.64 22.17
C ILE A 39 7.03 2.62 20.64
N PRO A 40 8.14 2.57 19.90
CA PRO A 40 8.10 2.53 18.43
C PRO A 40 7.23 1.38 17.91
N MET A 41 6.36 1.65 16.95
CA MET A 41 5.43 0.66 16.37
C MET A 41 6.09 -0.67 15.94
N PRO A 42 7.30 -0.68 15.32
CA PRO A 42 7.98 -1.93 15.00
C PRO A 42 8.36 -2.75 16.26
N ALA A 43 8.68 -2.09 17.37
CA ALA A 43 8.96 -2.78 18.63
C ALA A 43 7.72 -3.44 19.22
N VAL A 44 6.55 -2.79 19.11
CA VAL A 44 5.26 -3.42 19.47
C VAL A 44 5.02 -4.67 18.64
N ALA A 45 5.30 -4.61 17.34
CA ALA A 45 5.15 -5.76 16.44
C ALA A 45 6.06 -6.94 16.85
N LEU A 46 7.32 -6.70 17.17
CA LEU A 46 8.23 -7.73 17.68
C LEU A 46 7.77 -8.27 19.03
N MET A 47 7.26 -7.41 19.90
CA MET A 47 6.73 -7.80 21.21
C MET A 47 5.52 -8.75 21.08
N ILE A 48 4.69 -8.61 20.03
CA ILE A 48 3.60 -9.56 19.74
C ILE A 48 4.16 -10.99 19.63
N GLY A 49 5.21 -11.19 18.84
CA GLY A 49 5.84 -12.50 18.68
C GLY A 49 6.47 -13.02 19.98
N LEU A 50 7.17 -12.16 20.72
CA LEU A 50 7.79 -12.54 21.99
C LEU A 50 6.75 -12.95 23.05
N ILE A 51 5.67 -12.22 23.18
CA ILE A 51 4.60 -12.55 24.13
C ILE A 51 3.96 -13.90 23.77
N GLN A 52 3.73 -14.16 22.49
CA GLN A 52 3.21 -15.46 22.03
C GLN A 52 4.14 -16.62 22.43
N LEU A 53 5.46 -16.41 22.37
CA LEU A 53 6.45 -17.40 22.81
C LEU A 53 6.44 -17.60 24.33
N PHE A 54 6.52 -16.51 25.10
CA PHE A 54 6.60 -16.58 26.56
C PHE A 54 5.35 -17.19 27.19
N PHE A 55 4.18 -16.96 26.63
CA PHE A 55 2.94 -17.55 27.12
C PHE A 55 2.60 -18.91 26.48
N GLY A 56 3.51 -19.46 25.66
CA GLY A 56 3.34 -20.77 25.05
C GLY A 56 2.10 -20.85 24.12
N ILE A 57 1.69 -19.71 23.56
CA ILE A 57 0.51 -19.63 22.66
C ILE A 57 0.81 -20.34 21.34
N THR A 58 2.05 -20.22 20.86
CA THR A 58 2.47 -20.86 19.61
C THR A 58 3.95 -21.29 19.66
N GLN A 59 4.34 -22.16 18.74
CA GLN A 59 5.71 -22.67 18.63
C GLN A 59 6.63 -21.66 17.92
N PRO A 60 7.95 -21.63 18.25
CA PRO A 60 8.91 -20.70 17.64
C PRO A 60 8.91 -20.75 16.11
N ASP A 61 8.93 -21.95 15.53
CA ASP A 61 8.98 -22.13 14.07
C ASP A 61 7.76 -21.52 13.36
N LYS A 62 6.59 -21.61 13.99
CA LYS A 62 5.36 -21.02 13.45
C LYS A 62 5.40 -19.49 13.50
N ILE A 63 5.97 -18.90 14.54
CA ILE A 63 6.15 -17.44 14.62
C ILE A 63 7.08 -16.99 13.52
N VAL A 64 8.25 -17.59 13.38
CA VAL A 64 9.23 -17.24 12.34
C VAL A 64 8.61 -17.37 10.96
N ALA A 65 7.90 -18.48 10.68
CA ALA A 65 7.19 -18.67 9.41
C ALA A 65 6.15 -17.57 9.13
N THR A 66 5.49 -17.08 10.18
CA THR A 66 4.50 -16.01 10.02
C THR A 66 5.15 -14.66 9.72
N TYR A 67 6.28 -14.35 10.36
CA TYR A 67 7.05 -13.14 10.06
C TYR A 67 7.68 -13.18 8.67
N ALA A 68 7.91 -14.37 8.11
CA ALA A 68 8.41 -14.59 6.75
C ALA A 68 7.28 -14.97 5.76
N HIS A 69 6.04 -14.61 6.05
CA HIS A 69 4.90 -14.89 5.16
C HIS A 69 5.02 -14.17 3.82
N ASP A 70 4.49 -14.77 2.74
CA ASP A 70 4.52 -14.19 1.38
C ASP A 70 4.03 -12.74 1.32
N ALA A 71 2.97 -12.40 2.07
CA ALA A 71 2.48 -11.04 2.18
C ALA A 71 3.51 -10.05 2.76
N VAL A 72 4.35 -10.47 3.71
CA VAL A 72 5.42 -9.63 4.29
C VAL A 72 6.51 -9.38 3.27
N TRP A 73 6.93 -10.41 2.55
CA TRP A 73 7.89 -10.30 1.44
C TRP A 73 7.36 -9.47 0.29
N PHE A 74 6.07 -9.58 0.01
CA PHE A 74 5.40 -8.72 -0.97
C PHE A 74 5.44 -7.25 -0.56
N ILE A 75 5.17 -6.94 0.71
CA ILE A 75 5.28 -5.56 1.23
C ILE A 75 6.72 -5.04 1.10
N ALA A 76 7.69 -5.83 1.52
CA ALA A 76 9.11 -5.47 1.42
C ALA A 76 9.51 -5.17 -0.03
N GLY A 77 9.18 -6.07 -0.95
CA GLY A 77 9.48 -5.92 -2.37
C GLY A 77 8.74 -4.75 -3.02
N SER A 78 7.46 -4.55 -2.71
CA SER A 78 6.68 -3.44 -3.28
C SER A 78 7.19 -2.07 -2.80
N LEU A 79 7.58 -1.93 -1.53
CA LEU A 79 8.23 -0.71 -1.03
C LEU A 79 9.57 -0.45 -1.72
N ALA A 80 10.37 -1.48 -1.96
CA ALA A 80 11.64 -1.36 -2.68
C ALA A 80 11.45 -0.99 -4.17
N ILE A 81 10.45 -1.58 -4.84
CA ILE A 81 10.05 -1.18 -6.20
C ILE A 81 9.62 0.29 -6.20
N GLY A 82 8.75 0.69 -5.26
CA GLY A 82 8.30 2.07 -5.13
C GLY A 82 9.46 3.04 -4.92
N ALA A 83 10.41 2.72 -4.03
CA ALA A 83 11.62 3.52 -3.82
C ALA A 83 12.45 3.67 -5.11
N THR A 84 12.53 2.63 -5.92
CA THR A 84 13.20 2.68 -7.24
C THR A 84 12.49 3.62 -8.20
N LEU A 85 11.17 3.55 -8.30
CA LEU A 85 10.37 4.44 -9.15
C LEU A 85 10.56 5.91 -8.76
N VAL A 86 10.54 6.21 -7.45
CA VAL A 86 10.79 7.55 -6.91
C VAL A 86 12.22 8.03 -7.20
N LYS A 87 13.23 7.17 -7.01
CA LYS A 87 14.64 7.49 -7.30
C LYS A 87 14.83 7.98 -8.74
N TYR A 88 14.11 7.42 -9.70
CA TYR A 88 14.19 7.81 -11.11
C TYR A 88 13.15 8.89 -11.50
N GLY A 89 12.36 9.40 -10.56
CA GLY A 89 11.39 10.48 -10.79
C GLY A 89 10.23 10.08 -11.70
N LEU A 90 9.90 8.79 -11.77
CA LEU A 90 8.77 8.30 -12.58
C LEU A 90 7.43 8.71 -11.99
N ASP A 91 7.35 8.83 -10.67
CA ASP A 91 6.24 9.41 -9.94
C ASP A 91 5.89 10.83 -10.44
N LYS A 92 6.92 11.70 -10.56
CA LYS A 92 6.77 13.07 -11.11
C LYS A 92 6.26 13.07 -12.54
N ARG A 93 6.77 12.18 -13.39
CA ARG A 93 6.34 12.10 -14.80
C ARG A 93 4.88 11.68 -14.95
N ILE A 94 4.41 10.75 -14.13
CA ILE A 94 2.99 10.35 -14.12
C ILE A 94 2.13 11.56 -13.72
N GLY A 95 2.52 12.28 -12.67
CA GLY A 95 1.84 13.51 -12.25
C GLY A 95 1.75 14.56 -13.34
N MET A 96 2.85 14.79 -14.05
CA MET A 96 2.93 15.73 -15.15
C MET A 96 2.00 15.35 -16.30
N LEU A 97 1.98 14.06 -16.68
CA LEU A 97 1.13 13.58 -17.76
C LEU A 97 -0.34 13.88 -17.45
N VAL A 98 -0.76 13.67 -16.23
CA VAL A 98 -2.15 13.89 -15.81
C VAL A 98 -2.50 15.38 -15.78
N ILE A 99 -1.59 16.25 -15.33
CA ILE A 99 -1.78 17.70 -15.34
C ILE A 99 -1.86 18.24 -16.76
N ASN A 100 -1.05 17.73 -17.69
CA ASN A 100 -1.09 18.11 -19.09
C ASN A 100 -2.42 17.76 -19.79
N LEU A 101 -3.09 16.70 -19.30
CA LEU A 101 -4.41 16.30 -19.79
C LEU A 101 -5.54 17.09 -19.13
N ALA A 102 -5.27 17.79 -18.02
CA ALA A 102 -6.24 18.64 -17.37
C ALA A 102 -6.53 19.89 -18.19
N GLY A 103 -7.80 20.22 -18.34
CA GLY A 103 -8.20 21.53 -18.82
C GLY A 103 -8.02 22.61 -17.73
N SER A 104 -8.39 23.86 -18.04
CA SER A 104 -8.30 24.98 -17.09
C SER A 104 -9.41 25.02 -16.03
N LYS A 105 -10.51 24.32 -16.25
CA LYS A 105 -11.67 24.32 -15.36
C LYS A 105 -11.35 23.61 -14.04
N ILE A 106 -11.73 24.22 -12.93
CA ILE A 106 -11.43 23.72 -11.56
C ILE A 106 -11.80 22.25 -11.35
N ARG A 107 -12.96 21.79 -11.86
CA ARG A 107 -13.37 20.38 -11.72
C ARG A 107 -12.42 19.43 -12.44
N MET A 108 -11.91 19.83 -13.61
CA MET A 108 -10.96 19.02 -14.38
C MET A 108 -9.58 18.99 -13.70
N ILE A 109 -9.17 20.10 -13.10
CA ILE A 109 -7.92 20.17 -12.34
C ILE A 109 -8.02 19.31 -11.07
N VAL A 110 -9.15 19.36 -10.36
CA VAL A 110 -9.40 18.49 -9.21
C VAL A 110 -9.38 17.01 -9.62
N LEU A 111 -10.05 16.66 -10.72
CA LEU A 111 -10.02 15.30 -11.26
C LEU A 111 -8.60 14.88 -11.66
N ALA A 112 -7.85 15.76 -12.29
CA ALA A 112 -6.46 15.50 -12.66
C ALA A 112 -5.57 15.28 -11.43
N ILE A 113 -5.71 16.08 -10.38
CA ILE A 113 -4.98 15.86 -9.14
C ILE A 113 -5.39 14.54 -8.48
N LEU A 114 -6.70 14.25 -8.41
CA LEU A 114 -7.21 12.99 -7.85
C LEU A 114 -6.64 11.78 -8.59
N LEU A 115 -6.76 11.73 -9.92
CA LEU A 115 -6.25 10.62 -10.72
C LEU A 115 -4.72 10.61 -10.77
N GLY A 116 -4.09 11.80 -10.85
CA GLY A 116 -2.64 11.96 -10.88
C GLY A 116 -1.96 11.48 -9.61
N THR A 117 -2.61 11.59 -8.46
CA THR A 117 -2.13 11.03 -7.20
C THR A 117 -2.57 9.57 -7.02
N ALA A 118 -3.77 9.20 -7.46
CA ALA A 118 -4.30 7.86 -7.31
C ALA A 118 -3.53 6.82 -8.13
N ILE A 119 -3.22 7.10 -9.40
CA ILE A 119 -2.52 6.16 -10.27
C ILE A 119 -1.12 5.78 -9.72
N PRO A 120 -0.24 6.73 -9.35
CA PRO A 120 1.02 6.38 -8.72
C PRO A 120 0.84 5.69 -7.37
N SER A 121 -0.16 6.09 -6.57
CA SER A 121 -0.43 5.48 -5.25
C SER A 121 -0.87 4.02 -5.35
N ALA A 122 -1.26 3.56 -6.52
CA ALA A 122 -1.51 2.14 -6.78
C ALA A 122 -0.25 1.27 -6.73
N PHE A 123 0.94 1.86 -6.95
CA PHE A 123 2.21 1.14 -7.05
C PHE A 123 3.29 1.66 -6.11
N ILE A 124 3.11 2.87 -5.59
CA ILE A 124 4.05 3.57 -4.71
C ILE A 124 3.30 3.92 -3.43
N ASN A 125 3.97 3.82 -2.29
CA ASN A 125 3.36 4.16 -1.01
C ASN A 125 2.75 5.59 -1.04
N GLU A 126 1.50 5.71 -0.62
CA GLU A 126 0.74 6.95 -0.58
C GLU A 126 1.44 8.09 0.18
N ALA A 127 2.19 7.75 1.25
CA ALA A 127 2.96 8.71 2.02
C ALA A 127 4.12 9.35 1.23
N SER A 128 4.62 8.69 0.18
CA SER A 128 5.64 9.24 -0.72
C SER A 128 5.04 10.11 -1.81
N ILE A 129 3.82 9.78 -2.26
CA ILE A 129 3.15 10.51 -3.35
C ILE A 129 2.59 11.85 -2.88
N ALA A 130 1.96 11.92 -1.72
CA ALA A 130 1.33 13.14 -1.24
C ALA A 130 2.30 14.35 -1.18
N PRO A 131 3.49 14.27 -0.57
CA PRO A 131 4.44 15.40 -0.50
C PRO A 131 4.91 15.87 -1.88
N MET A 132 4.93 14.99 -2.88
CA MET A 132 5.35 15.33 -4.23
C MET A 132 4.36 16.26 -4.94
N TYR A 133 3.06 16.06 -4.71
CA TYR A 133 2.02 16.89 -5.34
C TYR A 133 1.73 18.19 -4.58
N VAL A 134 2.14 18.29 -3.32
CA VAL A 134 1.98 19.51 -2.51
C VAL A 134 2.62 20.74 -3.18
N PRO A 135 3.86 20.71 -3.69
CA PRO A 135 4.43 21.87 -4.40
C PRO A 135 3.62 22.29 -5.63
N ILE A 136 3.01 21.34 -6.35
CA ILE A 136 2.15 21.61 -7.51
C ILE A 136 0.88 22.36 -7.07
N ALA A 137 0.24 21.88 -6.01
CA ALA A 137 -0.94 22.55 -5.43
C ALA A 137 -0.61 23.94 -4.90
N ILE A 138 0.55 24.11 -4.26
CA ILE A 138 1.05 25.41 -3.80
C ILE A 138 1.30 26.34 -4.97
N ALA A 139 1.88 25.86 -6.08
CA ALA A 139 2.12 26.68 -7.27
C ALA A 139 0.80 27.19 -7.88
N HIS A 140 -0.19 26.30 -8.05
CA HIS A 140 -1.53 26.71 -8.51
C HIS A 140 -2.16 27.76 -7.57
N TYR A 141 -2.11 27.48 -6.27
CA TYR A 141 -2.63 28.42 -5.27
C TYR A 141 -1.92 29.77 -5.30
N THR A 142 -0.57 29.78 -5.31
CA THR A 142 0.23 31.00 -5.25
C THR A 142 0.06 31.86 -6.51
N LEU A 143 0.03 31.24 -7.68
CA LEU A 143 -0.20 31.95 -8.95
C LEU A 143 -1.57 32.62 -8.96
N THR A 144 -2.62 31.90 -8.56
CA THR A 144 -3.98 32.43 -8.49
C THR A 144 -4.13 33.47 -7.40
N ASN A 145 -3.55 33.28 -6.22
CA ASN A 145 -3.68 34.19 -5.07
C ASN A 145 -2.98 35.53 -5.28
N LYS A 146 -2.10 35.66 -6.28
CA LYS A 146 -1.51 36.97 -6.67
C LYS A 146 -2.52 37.91 -7.28
N THR A 147 -3.52 37.38 -7.96
CA THR A 147 -4.56 38.15 -8.66
C THR A 147 -5.86 38.20 -7.86
N THR A 148 -6.20 37.12 -7.15
CA THR A 148 -7.44 36.98 -6.39
C THR A 148 -7.17 36.18 -5.11
N PRO A 149 -7.45 36.72 -3.90
CA PRO A 149 -7.32 35.95 -2.66
C PRO A 149 -8.18 34.69 -2.71
N ALA A 150 -7.56 33.50 -2.65
CA ALA A 150 -8.22 32.23 -2.89
C ALA A 150 -7.94 31.13 -1.82
N PRO A 151 -8.22 31.39 -0.51
CA PRO A 151 -7.90 30.44 0.56
C PRO A 151 -8.70 29.12 0.45
N ARG A 152 -9.90 29.13 -0.14
CA ARG A 152 -10.71 27.90 -0.33
C ARG A 152 -10.15 27.05 -1.46
N LEU A 153 -9.58 27.66 -2.49
CA LEU A 153 -8.86 26.94 -3.54
C LEU A 153 -7.69 26.13 -2.94
N GLY A 154 -6.86 26.73 -2.07
CA GLY A 154 -5.78 26.05 -1.41
C GLY A 154 -6.25 24.81 -0.63
N LYS A 155 -7.32 24.94 0.15
CA LYS A 155 -7.94 23.81 0.88
C LYS A 155 -8.44 22.72 -0.08
N LEU A 156 -9.12 23.12 -1.16
CA LEU A 156 -9.62 22.20 -2.18
C LEU A 156 -8.48 21.36 -2.81
N LEU A 157 -7.40 22.02 -3.24
CA LEU A 157 -6.27 21.34 -3.88
C LEU A 157 -5.56 20.37 -2.92
N MET A 158 -5.32 20.78 -1.67
CA MET A 158 -4.71 19.90 -0.66
C MET A 158 -5.58 18.70 -0.31
N MET A 159 -6.88 18.89 -0.15
CA MET A 159 -7.82 17.79 0.07
C MET A 159 -7.91 16.85 -1.13
N SER A 160 -7.80 17.38 -2.36
CA SER A 160 -7.78 16.56 -3.57
C SER A 160 -6.56 15.63 -3.62
N ILE A 161 -5.38 16.10 -3.19
CA ILE A 161 -4.17 15.27 -3.07
C ILE A 161 -4.39 14.15 -2.06
N ALA A 162 -4.82 14.49 -0.84
CA ALA A 162 -5.01 13.51 0.21
C ALA A 162 -6.02 12.42 -0.19
N ILE A 163 -7.17 12.82 -0.71
CA ILE A 163 -8.23 11.90 -1.13
C ILE A 163 -7.80 11.07 -2.35
N GLY A 164 -7.07 11.66 -3.31
CA GLY A 164 -6.56 10.93 -4.46
C GLY A 164 -5.55 9.84 -4.05
N CYS A 165 -4.61 10.13 -3.15
CA CYS A 165 -3.70 9.14 -2.60
C CYS A 165 -4.46 8.00 -1.90
N MET A 166 -5.45 8.34 -1.07
CA MET A 166 -6.28 7.34 -0.37
C MET A 166 -7.14 6.52 -1.33
N ALA A 167 -7.64 7.13 -2.40
CA ALA A 167 -8.43 6.44 -3.43
C ALA A 167 -7.56 5.48 -4.26
N GLY A 168 -6.31 5.83 -4.51
CA GLY A 168 -5.37 5.03 -5.30
C GLY A 168 -4.76 3.84 -4.55
N ALA A 169 -4.53 3.98 -3.26
CA ALA A 169 -3.90 2.94 -2.46
C ALA A 169 -4.58 1.55 -2.57
N PRO A 170 -5.91 1.39 -2.52
CA PRO A 170 -6.56 0.10 -2.70
C PRO A 170 -6.66 -0.37 -4.16
N MET A 171 -6.23 0.43 -5.14
CA MET A 171 -6.37 0.11 -6.56
C MET A 171 -5.61 -1.15 -6.95
N SER A 172 -4.41 -1.38 -6.42
CA SER A 172 -3.62 -2.59 -6.67
C SER A 172 -3.15 -3.24 -5.37
N PRO A 173 -2.78 -4.52 -5.38
CA PRO A 173 -2.17 -5.15 -4.21
C PRO A 173 -0.94 -4.42 -3.69
N THR A 174 -0.14 -3.79 -4.57
CA THR A 174 1.11 -3.08 -4.24
C THR A 174 0.90 -1.67 -3.69
N GLY A 175 -0.28 -1.06 -3.86
CA GLY A 175 -0.56 0.32 -3.47
C GLY A 175 -0.58 0.57 -1.97
N GLY A 176 -0.72 -0.48 -1.17
CA GLY A 176 -0.66 -0.37 0.28
C GLY A 176 -0.48 -1.70 0.97
N ALA A 177 0.31 -1.71 2.03
CA ALA A 177 0.57 -2.91 2.81
C ALA A 177 -0.70 -3.55 3.38
N ARG A 178 -1.75 -2.76 3.64
CA ARG A 178 -3.07 -3.25 4.06
C ARG A 178 -3.71 -4.22 3.06
N ASN A 179 -3.49 -3.99 1.76
CA ASN A 179 -4.01 -4.85 0.69
C ASN A 179 -3.34 -6.23 0.74
N ALA A 180 -2.03 -6.27 0.91
CA ALA A 180 -1.27 -7.51 1.03
C ALA A 180 -1.70 -8.34 2.23
N ILE A 181 -1.95 -7.70 3.39
CA ILE A 181 -2.46 -8.35 4.59
C ILE A 181 -3.85 -8.94 4.33
N MET A 182 -4.73 -8.17 3.69
CA MET A 182 -6.08 -8.63 3.37
C MET A 182 -6.04 -9.84 2.44
N ILE A 183 -5.18 -9.82 1.41
CA ILE A 183 -4.98 -10.97 0.51
C ILE A 183 -4.45 -12.17 1.27
N GLY A 184 -3.45 -11.98 2.15
CA GLY A 184 -2.91 -13.03 2.99
C GLY A 184 -3.96 -13.60 3.95
N PHE A 185 -4.78 -12.75 4.56
CA PHE A 185 -5.88 -13.18 5.42
C PHE A 185 -6.94 -14.00 4.66
N LEU A 186 -7.35 -13.55 3.48
CA LEU A 186 -8.29 -14.27 2.62
C LEU A 186 -7.74 -15.63 2.20
N SER A 187 -6.46 -15.69 1.86
CA SER A 187 -5.77 -16.94 1.52
C SER A 187 -5.80 -17.96 2.67
N ASN A 188 -5.63 -17.50 3.92
CA ASN A 188 -5.66 -18.34 5.11
C ASN A 188 -7.03 -18.98 5.37
N ILE A 189 -8.11 -18.35 4.91
CA ILE A 189 -9.48 -18.89 4.98
C ILE A 189 -9.91 -19.58 3.68
N GLY A 190 -8.95 -19.89 2.78
CA GLY A 190 -9.20 -20.63 1.53
C GLY A 190 -9.66 -19.76 0.35
N ILE A 191 -9.75 -18.44 0.49
CA ILE A 191 -10.14 -17.52 -0.57
C ILE A 191 -8.88 -16.95 -1.24
N ASN A 192 -8.53 -17.50 -2.41
CA ASN A 192 -7.35 -17.07 -3.16
C ASN A 192 -7.69 -15.98 -4.17
N VAL A 193 -7.44 -14.72 -3.79
CA VAL A 193 -7.62 -13.55 -4.66
C VAL A 193 -6.37 -13.35 -5.51
N SER A 194 -6.52 -13.37 -6.84
CA SER A 194 -5.42 -13.09 -7.76
C SER A 194 -5.16 -11.57 -7.87
N PHE A 195 -3.95 -11.21 -8.33
CA PHE A 195 -3.60 -9.82 -8.61
C PHE A 195 -4.62 -9.16 -9.55
N THR A 196 -5.01 -9.86 -10.61
CA THR A 196 -5.97 -9.36 -11.61
C THR A 196 -7.37 -9.14 -11.04
N GLN A 197 -7.86 -10.07 -10.20
CA GLN A 197 -9.15 -9.92 -9.53
C GLN A 197 -9.16 -8.70 -8.61
N TRP A 198 -8.10 -8.50 -7.81
CA TRP A 198 -7.98 -7.32 -6.96
C TRP A 198 -7.93 -6.04 -7.79
N LEU A 199 -7.07 -6.00 -8.82
CA LEU A 199 -6.89 -4.84 -9.68
C LEU A 199 -8.18 -4.43 -10.38
N SER A 200 -8.97 -5.38 -10.90
CA SER A 200 -10.24 -5.09 -11.59
C SER A 200 -11.25 -4.38 -10.68
N MET A 201 -11.38 -4.82 -9.44
CA MET A 201 -12.23 -4.18 -8.44
C MET A 201 -11.67 -2.83 -8.00
N GLY A 202 -10.36 -2.77 -7.76
CA GLY A 202 -9.67 -1.57 -7.29
C GLY A 202 -9.67 -0.44 -8.31
N VAL A 203 -9.47 -0.73 -9.58
CA VAL A 203 -9.55 0.28 -10.68
C VAL A 203 -10.94 0.89 -10.73
N PHE A 204 -11.99 0.05 -10.71
CA PHE A 204 -13.37 0.53 -10.72
C PHE A 204 -13.65 1.45 -9.53
N TYR A 205 -13.30 1.01 -8.32
CA TYR A 205 -13.43 1.80 -7.10
C TYR A 205 -12.70 3.15 -7.20
N THR A 206 -11.44 3.14 -7.63
CA THR A 206 -10.60 4.35 -7.71
C THR A 206 -11.15 5.36 -8.70
N VAL A 207 -11.56 4.90 -9.89
CA VAL A 207 -12.12 5.79 -10.94
C VAL A 207 -13.44 6.39 -10.47
N VAL A 208 -14.36 5.57 -9.98
CA VAL A 208 -15.67 6.04 -9.49
C VAL A 208 -15.50 7.04 -8.36
N LEU A 209 -14.67 6.71 -7.35
CA LEU A 209 -14.41 7.61 -6.24
C LEU A 209 -13.78 8.93 -6.70
N SER A 210 -12.79 8.88 -7.60
CA SER A 210 -12.14 10.08 -8.11
C SER A 210 -13.13 11.00 -8.87
N VAL A 211 -14.00 10.42 -9.69
CA VAL A 211 -15.02 11.19 -10.42
C VAL A 211 -16.04 11.81 -9.47
N VAL A 212 -16.53 11.03 -8.50
CA VAL A 212 -17.47 11.53 -7.48
C VAL A 212 -16.84 12.66 -6.69
N MET A 213 -15.59 12.49 -6.24
CA MET A 213 -14.90 13.51 -5.46
C MET A 213 -14.53 14.75 -6.28
N ALA A 214 -14.28 14.62 -7.57
CA ALA A 214 -14.09 15.78 -8.47
C ALA A 214 -15.34 16.66 -8.59
N ILE A 215 -16.52 16.12 -8.31
CA ILE A 215 -17.78 16.87 -8.25
C ILE A 215 -18.03 17.40 -6.83
N VAL A 216 -17.87 16.54 -5.83
CA VAL A 216 -18.23 16.81 -4.43
C VAL A 216 -17.28 17.84 -3.78
N LEU A 217 -15.97 17.73 -4.00
CA LEU A 217 -15.00 18.61 -3.35
C LEU A 217 -15.19 20.09 -3.76
N PRO A 218 -15.33 20.46 -5.05
CA PRO A 218 -15.62 21.84 -5.42
C PRO A 218 -16.96 22.33 -4.87
N PHE A 219 -17.93 21.46 -4.69
CA PHE A 219 -19.22 21.82 -4.08
C PHE A 219 -19.09 22.13 -2.59
N ILE A 220 -18.27 21.37 -1.85
CA ILE A 220 -18.01 21.58 -0.40
C ILE A 220 -17.17 22.84 -0.19
N PHE A 221 -16.03 22.95 -0.86
CA PHE A 221 -15.07 24.02 -0.61
C PHE A 221 -15.39 25.33 -1.33
N LYS A 222 -16.23 25.31 -2.39
CA LYS A 222 -16.66 26.48 -3.16
C LYS A 222 -15.50 27.44 -3.46
N PRO A 223 -14.55 27.01 -4.31
CA PRO A 223 -13.37 27.82 -4.62
C PRO A 223 -13.77 29.18 -5.19
N GLU A 224 -12.92 30.16 -4.96
CA GLU A 224 -13.15 31.55 -5.36
C GLU A 224 -13.06 31.75 -6.88
N VAL A 225 -12.35 30.84 -7.57
CA VAL A 225 -12.12 30.87 -9.02
C VAL A 225 -12.57 29.57 -9.65
N ASN A 226 -13.14 29.67 -10.85
CA ASN A 226 -13.61 28.51 -11.63
C ASN A 226 -12.67 28.14 -12.77
N ASP A 227 -11.77 29.02 -13.15
CA ASP A 227 -10.79 28.84 -14.22
C ASP A 227 -9.39 29.17 -13.72
N LEU A 228 -8.44 28.33 -14.04
CA LEU A 228 -7.02 28.39 -13.64
C LEU A 228 -6.09 28.38 -14.85
N SER A 229 -6.53 28.89 -16.01
CA SER A 229 -5.78 28.87 -17.28
C SER A 229 -4.37 29.42 -17.13
N ASP A 230 -4.19 30.58 -16.50
CA ASP A 230 -2.89 31.22 -16.31
C ASP A 230 -1.92 30.37 -15.46
N ALA A 231 -2.46 29.71 -14.42
CA ALA A 231 -1.67 28.81 -13.56
C ALA A 231 -1.30 27.53 -14.30
N VAL A 232 -2.22 26.96 -15.08
CA VAL A 232 -1.97 25.74 -15.87
C VAL A 232 -0.94 26.00 -16.97
N ASP A 233 -1.01 27.11 -17.68
CA ASP A 233 -0.05 27.44 -18.74
C ASP A 233 1.36 27.70 -18.20
N THR A 234 1.47 28.33 -17.04
CA THR A 234 2.75 28.50 -16.36
C THR A 234 3.34 27.16 -15.95
N LEU A 235 2.54 26.27 -15.37
CA LEU A 235 2.99 24.93 -14.98
C LEU A 235 3.37 24.07 -16.19
N LYS A 236 2.64 24.12 -17.30
CA LYS A 236 3.00 23.42 -18.54
C LYS A 236 4.39 23.85 -19.04
N LYS A 237 4.69 25.14 -19.06
CA LYS A 237 6.02 25.66 -19.43
C LYS A 237 7.12 25.13 -18.49
N ASP A 238 6.86 25.04 -17.19
CA ASP A 238 7.81 24.46 -16.26
C ASP A 238 8.00 22.94 -16.46
N LEU A 239 6.94 22.24 -16.88
CA LEU A 239 6.97 20.82 -17.20
C LEU A 239 7.79 20.51 -18.46
N GLU A 240 7.79 21.36 -19.45
CA GLU A 240 8.61 21.21 -20.67
C GLU A 240 10.11 21.14 -20.36
N LYS A 241 10.56 21.76 -19.25
CA LYS A 241 11.96 21.70 -18.78
C LYS A 241 12.43 20.30 -18.37
N TYR A 242 11.51 19.38 -18.04
CA TYR A 242 11.88 18.01 -17.65
C TYR A 242 12.30 17.10 -18.81
N GLY A 243 12.11 17.52 -20.05
CA GLY A 243 12.60 16.84 -21.24
C GLY A 243 12.05 15.42 -21.46
N LYS A 244 12.62 14.70 -22.41
CA LYS A 244 12.24 13.33 -22.77
C LYS A 244 12.68 12.32 -21.68
N MET A 245 12.03 11.16 -21.63
CA MET A 245 12.43 10.07 -20.74
C MET A 245 13.85 9.58 -21.08
N THR A 246 14.66 9.39 -20.04
CA THR A 246 16.00 8.80 -20.18
C THR A 246 15.92 7.30 -20.40
N GLY A 247 16.97 6.69 -20.98
CA GLY A 247 17.05 5.23 -21.16
C GLY A 247 16.89 4.45 -19.86
N LYS A 248 17.45 4.97 -18.75
CA LYS A 248 17.27 4.36 -17.42
C LYS A 248 15.84 4.42 -16.92
N GLN A 249 15.12 5.51 -17.17
CA GLN A 249 13.70 5.63 -16.83
C GLN A 249 12.84 4.64 -17.63
N TRP A 250 13.13 4.48 -18.92
CA TRP A 250 12.48 3.46 -19.76
C TRP A 250 12.74 2.05 -19.26
N LEU A 251 13.98 1.76 -18.86
CA LEU A 251 14.34 0.45 -18.33
C LEU A 251 13.60 0.15 -17.02
N VAL A 252 13.56 1.10 -16.08
CA VAL A 252 12.83 0.95 -14.81
C VAL A 252 11.33 0.77 -15.06
N THR A 253 10.75 1.54 -15.99
CA THR A 253 9.34 1.40 -16.37
C THR A 253 9.06 0.03 -17.02
N GLY A 254 9.96 -0.44 -17.88
CA GLY A 254 9.86 -1.75 -18.53
C GLY A 254 9.90 -2.90 -17.52
N ILE A 255 10.81 -2.82 -16.53
CA ILE A 255 10.90 -3.82 -15.46
C ILE A 255 9.65 -3.79 -14.56
N MET A 256 9.09 -2.61 -14.28
CA MET A 256 7.80 -2.50 -13.57
C MET A 256 6.68 -3.14 -14.40
N GLY A 257 6.65 -2.92 -15.72
CA GLY A 257 5.73 -3.61 -16.63
C GLY A 257 5.89 -5.12 -16.59
N LEU A 258 7.14 -5.62 -16.52
CA LEU A 258 7.44 -7.03 -16.33
C LEU A 258 6.90 -7.56 -15.00
N ALA A 259 7.04 -6.81 -13.90
CA ALA A 259 6.49 -7.18 -12.60
C ALA A 259 4.97 -7.37 -12.68
N ILE A 260 4.27 -6.39 -13.27
CA ILE A 260 2.81 -6.46 -13.45
C ILE A 260 2.43 -7.66 -14.32
N PHE A 261 3.16 -7.88 -15.42
CA PHE A 261 2.95 -9.03 -16.29
C PHE A 261 3.13 -10.36 -15.53
N MET A 262 4.20 -10.50 -14.75
CA MET A 262 4.45 -11.70 -13.93
C MET A 262 3.35 -11.91 -12.89
N TRP A 263 2.87 -10.87 -12.21
CA TRP A 263 1.74 -11.01 -11.26
C TRP A 263 0.43 -11.43 -11.93
N ILE A 264 0.18 -10.95 -13.15
CA ILE A 264 -1.01 -11.33 -13.92
C ILE A 264 -0.94 -12.79 -14.38
N THR A 265 0.25 -13.22 -14.79
CA THR A 265 0.47 -14.54 -15.43
C THR A 265 1.01 -15.61 -14.48
N ASP A 266 1.18 -15.31 -13.18
CA ASP A 266 1.82 -16.20 -12.21
C ASP A 266 1.20 -17.61 -12.17
N LYS A 267 -0.13 -17.69 -12.11
CA LYS A 267 -0.86 -18.97 -12.09
C LYS A 267 -0.94 -19.69 -13.46
N SER A 268 -0.60 -19.02 -14.55
CA SER A 268 -0.67 -19.59 -15.89
C SER A 268 0.71 -19.88 -16.47
N ILE A 269 1.49 -18.85 -16.77
CA ILE A 269 2.79 -18.99 -17.44
C ILE A 269 3.86 -19.39 -16.43
N THR A 270 3.97 -18.71 -15.30
CA THR A 270 5.01 -18.97 -14.29
C THR A 270 4.88 -20.38 -13.73
N GLN A 271 3.67 -20.79 -13.37
CA GLN A 271 3.42 -22.15 -12.91
C GLN A 271 3.68 -23.20 -13.97
N SER A 272 3.43 -22.92 -15.26
CA SER A 272 3.72 -23.87 -16.36
C SER A 272 5.21 -24.04 -16.60
N ILE A 273 6.02 -23.00 -16.38
CA ILE A 273 7.47 -23.00 -16.60
C ILE A 273 8.22 -23.59 -15.39
N LEU A 274 7.87 -23.15 -14.18
CA LEU A 274 8.58 -23.48 -12.95
C LEU A 274 7.98 -24.69 -12.20
N GLY A 275 6.77 -25.11 -12.56
CA GLY A 275 6.03 -26.16 -11.85
C GLY A 275 5.28 -25.68 -10.60
N PHE A 276 5.50 -24.44 -10.17
CA PHE A 276 4.84 -23.80 -9.02
C PHE A 276 4.67 -22.29 -9.25
N PRO A 277 3.67 -21.63 -8.65
CA PRO A 277 3.54 -20.19 -8.71
C PRO A 277 4.56 -19.52 -7.78
N LEU A 278 5.16 -18.41 -8.20
CA LEU A 278 6.09 -17.63 -7.38
C LEU A 278 5.39 -16.88 -6.22
N GLY A 279 4.09 -16.61 -6.37
CA GLY A 279 3.35 -15.78 -5.46
C GLY A 279 3.65 -14.27 -5.61
N LEU A 280 2.91 -13.46 -4.87
CA LEU A 280 3.09 -12.00 -4.95
C LEU A 280 4.46 -11.56 -4.42
N GLY A 281 4.89 -12.13 -3.31
CA GLY A 281 6.16 -11.80 -2.65
C GLY A 281 7.36 -12.28 -3.47
N GLY A 282 7.31 -13.50 -4.01
CA GLY A 282 8.38 -14.05 -4.83
C GLY A 282 8.66 -13.20 -6.07
N VAL A 283 7.62 -12.77 -6.79
CA VAL A 283 7.76 -11.86 -7.95
C VAL A 283 8.34 -10.51 -7.49
N ALA A 284 7.83 -9.93 -6.40
CA ALA A 284 8.32 -8.64 -5.92
C ALA A 284 9.82 -8.66 -5.58
N ILE A 285 10.28 -9.72 -4.89
CA ILE A 285 11.70 -9.90 -4.56
C ILE A 285 12.54 -10.12 -5.83
N ALA A 286 12.07 -10.94 -6.78
CA ALA A 286 12.77 -11.16 -8.04
C ALA A 286 13.00 -9.84 -8.80
N ILE A 287 12.01 -8.97 -8.86
CA ILE A 287 12.12 -7.63 -9.46
C ILE A 287 13.11 -6.73 -8.71
N CYS A 288 13.11 -6.76 -7.38
CA CYS A 288 14.10 -6.00 -6.59
C CYS A 288 15.53 -6.47 -6.88
N VAL A 289 15.75 -7.77 -6.94
CA VAL A 289 17.05 -8.35 -7.31
C VAL A 289 17.45 -7.94 -8.73
N LEU A 290 16.51 -7.98 -9.67
CA LEU A 290 16.75 -7.56 -11.06
C LEU A 290 17.17 -6.08 -11.15
N TYR A 291 16.53 -5.18 -10.39
CA TYR A 291 16.94 -3.78 -10.33
C TYR A 291 18.39 -3.63 -9.81
N MET A 292 18.79 -4.42 -8.82
CA MET A 292 20.17 -4.39 -8.31
C MET A 292 21.17 -4.97 -9.31
N LEU A 293 20.87 -6.10 -9.95
CA LEU A 293 21.73 -6.74 -10.95
C LEU A 293 22.01 -5.84 -12.16
N LEU A 294 21.02 -5.03 -12.55
CA LEU A 294 21.14 -4.07 -13.64
C LEU A 294 21.75 -2.73 -13.19
N GLY A 295 22.21 -2.62 -11.95
CA GLY A 295 22.84 -1.41 -11.40
C GLY A 295 21.91 -0.20 -11.33
N LEU A 296 20.59 -0.42 -11.31
CA LEU A 296 19.59 0.65 -11.18
C LEU A 296 19.45 1.11 -9.73
N THR A 297 19.58 0.19 -8.79
CA THR A 297 19.58 0.47 -7.35
C THR A 297 20.69 -0.29 -6.65
N SER A 298 21.09 0.19 -5.49
CA SER A 298 22.01 -0.50 -4.58
C SER A 298 21.27 -0.93 -3.32
N TRP A 299 21.85 -1.88 -2.57
CA TRP A 299 21.32 -2.24 -1.25
C TRP A 299 21.19 -1.02 -0.34
N LYS A 300 22.14 -0.11 -0.37
CA LYS A 300 22.14 1.14 0.40
C LYS A 300 20.90 2.02 0.07
N ASP A 301 20.50 2.06 -1.19
CA ASP A 301 19.27 2.78 -1.58
C ASP A 301 18.05 2.19 -0.90
N TYR A 302 17.97 0.85 -0.79
CA TYR A 302 16.86 0.18 -0.12
C TYR A 302 16.92 0.36 1.40
N GLU A 303 18.10 0.28 2.02
CA GLU A 303 18.26 0.56 3.46
C GLU A 303 17.73 1.94 3.84
N GLN A 304 18.00 2.95 3.02
CA GLN A 304 17.67 4.34 3.32
C GLN A 304 16.24 4.73 2.95
N ASN A 305 15.67 4.15 1.89
CA ASN A 305 14.39 4.60 1.32
C ASN A 305 13.24 3.61 1.56
N VAL A 306 13.52 2.41 2.04
CA VAL A 306 12.48 1.43 2.41
C VAL A 306 12.17 1.57 3.90
N SER A 307 10.90 1.72 4.22
CA SER A 307 10.44 1.80 5.62
C SER A 307 10.45 0.42 6.28
N TRP A 308 11.61 -0.04 6.75
CA TRP A 308 11.80 -1.34 7.41
C TRP A 308 10.89 -1.53 8.61
N GLY A 309 10.63 -0.44 9.36
CA GLY A 309 9.69 -0.46 10.47
C GLY A 309 8.27 -0.86 10.06
N VAL A 310 7.84 -0.43 8.87
CA VAL A 310 6.54 -0.81 8.31
C VAL A 310 6.50 -2.31 8.00
N ILE A 311 7.57 -2.86 7.42
CA ILE A 311 7.66 -4.31 7.13
C ILE A 311 7.54 -5.13 8.42
N ILE A 312 8.28 -4.77 9.47
CA ILE A 312 8.23 -5.43 10.77
C ILE A 312 6.85 -5.29 11.41
N LEU A 313 6.24 -4.10 11.33
CA LEU A 313 4.89 -3.85 11.85
C LEU A 313 3.88 -4.81 11.22
N TYR A 314 3.93 -4.97 9.91
CA TYR A 314 3.02 -5.87 9.21
C TYR A 314 3.31 -7.34 9.44
N ALA A 315 4.58 -7.71 9.62
CA ALA A 315 4.96 -9.06 10.01
C ALA A 315 4.32 -9.46 11.36
N GLY A 316 4.36 -8.56 12.34
CA GLY A 316 3.68 -8.75 13.63
C GLY A 316 2.14 -8.82 13.50
N ALA A 317 1.55 -7.98 12.64
CA ALA A 317 0.11 -8.02 12.39
C ALA A 317 -0.33 -9.34 11.74
N VAL A 318 0.43 -9.86 10.77
CA VAL A 318 0.20 -11.18 10.16
C VAL A 318 0.32 -12.29 11.21
N SER A 319 1.32 -12.22 12.10
CA SER A 319 1.50 -13.19 13.19
C SER A 319 0.27 -13.26 14.12
N TYR A 320 -0.31 -12.12 14.43
CA TYR A 320 -1.52 -12.05 15.25
C TYR A 320 -2.76 -12.66 14.58
N THR A 321 -2.93 -12.42 13.28
CA THR A 321 -4.11 -12.91 12.52
C THR A 321 -4.06 -14.42 12.25
N HIS A 322 -2.86 -15.00 12.08
CA HIS A 322 -2.69 -16.45 11.90
C HIS A 322 -3.18 -17.26 13.11
N LEU A 323 -3.00 -16.74 14.32
CA LEU A 323 -3.51 -17.39 15.52
C LEU A 323 -5.04 -17.54 15.51
N ARG A 324 -5.74 -16.52 15.04
CA ARG A 324 -7.21 -16.49 15.03
C ARG A 324 -7.80 -17.42 13.95
N ALA A 325 -7.18 -17.53 12.80
CA ALA A 325 -7.69 -18.35 11.70
C ALA A 325 -7.58 -19.85 11.97
N HIS A 326 -6.49 -20.31 12.56
CA HIS A 326 -6.29 -21.74 12.87
C HIS A 326 -7.20 -22.26 13.99
N GLU A 327 -7.59 -21.41 14.92
CA GLU A 327 -8.41 -21.83 16.06
C GLU A 327 -9.92 -21.77 15.76
N THR A 328 -10.38 -20.75 15.02
CA THR A 328 -11.83 -20.58 14.71
C THR A 328 -12.34 -21.62 13.71
N LEU A 329 -11.55 -21.99 12.70
CA LEU A 329 -11.97 -22.97 11.68
C LEU A 329 -11.99 -24.42 12.18
N ARG A 330 -11.20 -24.76 13.20
CA ARG A 330 -11.12 -26.11 13.78
C ARG A 330 -12.37 -26.49 14.60
N TYR A 331 -13.20 -25.51 14.98
CA TYR A 331 -14.38 -25.70 15.82
C TYR A 331 -15.70 -25.35 15.15
N LEU A 332 -15.67 -24.92 13.87
CA LEU A 332 -16.87 -24.69 13.06
C LEU A 332 -17.15 -25.83 12.07
N VAL A 333 -16.31 -26.86 12.04
CA VAL A 333 -16.49 -28.15 11.35
C VAL A 333 -16.50 -29.26 12.42
#